data_b7a3ce07d34bff02a3babdba053a68e9
#
_entry.id   b7a3ce07d34bff02a3babdba053a68e9
#
_cell.length_a   1.000
_cell.length_b   1.000
_cell.length_c   1.000
_cell.angle_alpha   90.00
_cell.angle_beta   90.00
_cell.angle_gamma   90.00
#
_symmetry.space_group_name_H-M   'P 1'
#
loop_
_entity.id
_entity.type
_entity.pdbx_description
1 polymer ?
#
loop_
_entity_poly.entity_id
_entity_poly.type
_entity_poly.pdbx_seq_one_letter_code
_entity_poly.pdbx_strand_id
1 'polypeptide(L)'
;LLGDIVKTPTERVQLMKPFFEPTDEEKELGWKKPTKAHVAIAKLAKEGYIRVILTTNFDRLLEKAFDLEGINPQVISHEGAISQTTPLVHSKIPTIIKINGDYIDCQFRNTTEELDEYPEQLKLYLHRIFEDYGLVTCGWSGEWDKGLIGIINSTTRSRYNSFFAYIGEANNSIKSLSQNRQGEVMSIENADNLFSELYEQIMALEKYDVDANMSHAMMMARVKKYLSSKQYDIEFTDIIEKWGTEAYNQITEVAHYNFRLSKEAFERYLEIHLHAITPLLDAAILTARWGKEWQIKLFGDILIRLCIIPFKNGERGVVETSYIHALAPMLLLNVIGIACVKYGRFKELNNILSLSVPAGNFMGFYREPLLSLLGGTHWTYETWNDLMGTNYYYPFSIFFLWQLEPIFKDYFITNSEYENVFYIWEHLKSLVYGYNKCSLIEFSVPMGNFLYKRKEYKKRYKETEPYTSFFEEADKLKNNWEPIKQGMFGGSYDNYKQIHEQAEAYYQQYREY
;
A
#
# COMPACT_ATOMS: atom_id res chain seq x y z
N LEU A 1 32.56 46.64 3.27
CA LEU A 1 31.46 47.62 3.50
C LEU A 1 30.84 47.49 4.90
N LEU A 2 30.35 46.31 5.34
CA LEU A 2 29.76 46.13 6.68
C LEU A 2 30.84 46.26 7.78
N GLY A 3 32.03 45.73 7.59
CA GLY A 3 33.15 45.82 8.51
C GLY A 3 33.68 47.26 8.68
N ASP A 4 33.43 48.13 7.73
CA ASP A 4 33.84 49.55 7.80
C ASP A 4 32.81 50.41 8.57
N ILE A 5 31.56 49.99 8.58
CA ILE A 5 30.44 50.75 9.17
C ILE A 5 30.20 50.34 10.63
N VAL A 6 30.40 49.07 10.95
CA VAL A 6 30.03 48.50 12.28
C VAL A 6 31.16 47.64 12.85
N LYS A 7 31.63 47.99 14.04
CA LYS A 7 32.81 47.34 14.64
C LYS A 7 32.50 46.17 15.54
N THR A 8 31.29 46.08 16.09
CA THR A 8 30.94 45.01 17.04
C THR A 8 29.94 44.00 16.43
N PRO A 9 30.04 42.72 16.79
CA PRO A 9 29.08 41.69 16.33
C PRO A 9 27.61 42.03 16.65
N THR A 10 27.35 42.60 17.81
CA THR A 10 26.01 42.99 18.27
C THR A 10 25.39 44.08 17.39
N GLU A 11 26.21 45.09 17.02
CA GLU A 11 25.76 46.16 16.10
C GLU A 11 25.50 45.62 14.71
N ARG A 12 26.30 44.64 14.24
CA ARG A 12 26.05 43.96 12.94
C ARG A 12 24.69 43.26 12.93
N VAL A 13 24.35 42.52 14.02
CA VAL A 13 23.04 41.86 14.18
C VAL A 13 21.90 42.88 14.13
N GLN A 14 22.02 44.00 14.87
CA GLN A 14 20.99 45.05 14.86
C GLN A 14 20.78 45.68 13.49
N LEU A 15 21.87 45.90 12.74
CA LEU A 15 21.79 46.43 11.39
C LEU A 15 21.13 45.46 10.38
N MET A 16 21.40 44.14 10.54
CA MET A 16 20.92 43.11 9.64
C MET A 16 19.47 42.68 9.94
N LYS A 17 19.04 42.77 11.18
CA LYS A 17 17.73 42.33 11.65
C LYS A 17 16.54 42.84 10.81
N PRO A 18 16.45 44.15 10.43
CA PRO A 18 15.37 44.65 9.62
C PRO A 18 15.28 44.05 8.20
N PHE A 19 16.36 43.45 7.69
CA PHE A 19 16.36 42.83 6.38
C PHE A 19 15.75 41.40 6.42
N PHE A 20 15.79 40.73 7.57
CA PHE A 20 15.36 39.32 7.72
C PHE A 20 14.06 39.15 8.51
N GLU A 21 13.77 40.08 9.44
CA GLU A 21 12.51 40.05 10.17
C GLU A 21 11.47 40.97 9.51
N PRO A 22 10.24 40.48 9.27
CA PRO A 22 9.20 41.32 8.70
C PRO A 22 8.63 42.31 9.72
N THR A 23 8.39 43.55 9.31
CA THR A 23 7.54 44.50 10.03
C THR A 23 6.09 44.00 10.03
N ASP A 24 5.21 44.63 10.80
CA ASP A 24 3.80 44.22 10.84
C ASP A 24 3.10 44.47 9.47
N GLU A 25 3.45 45.54 8.78
CA GLU A 25 3.00 45.81 7.41
C GLU A 25 3.51 44.77 6.40
N GLU A 26 4.79 44.37 6.50
CA GLU A 26 5.39 43.33 5.66
C GLU A 26 4.79 41.93 5.93
N LYS A 27 4.38 41.66 7.19
CA LYS A 27 3.66 40.43 7.52
C LYS A 27 2.30 40.35 6.84
N GLU A 28 1.56 41.46 6.82
CA GLU A 28 0.27 41.55 6.11
C GLU A 28 0.43 41.38 4.60
N LEU A 29 1.47 41.96 4.02
CA LEU A 29 1.81 41.81 2.60
C LEU A 29 2.41 40.46 2.24
N GLY A 30 2.72 39.61 3.24
CA GLY A 30 3.30 38.29 3.01
C GLY A 30 4.80 38.30 2.67
N TRP A 31 5.52 39.36 2.94
CA TRP A 31 6.96 39.47 2.70
C TRP A 31 7.77 38.70 3.75
N LYS A 32 9.01 38.32 3.39
CA LYS A 32 9.95 37.58 4.25
C LYS A 32 9.35 36.29 4.84
N LYS A 33 8.48 35.63 4.05
CA LYS A 33 7.94 34.29 4.33
C LYS A 33 8.64 33.25 3.45
N PRO A 34 8.65 31.97 3.88
CA PRO A 34 9.13 30.89 3.01
C PRO A 34 8.44 30.89 1.65
N THR A 35 9.23 30.80 0.59
CA THR A 35 8.72 30.66 -0.78
C THR A 35 8.29 29.20 -1.04
N LYS A 36 7.70 28.95 -2.22
CA LYS A 36 7.34 27.57 -2.63
C LYS A 36 8.57 26.66 -2.66
N ALA A 37 9.74 27.17 -3.07
CA ALA A 37 10.99 26.40 -3.04
C ALA A 37 11.35 25.94 -1.64
N HIS A 38 11.30 26.80 -0.64
CA HIS A 38 11.61 26.45 0.76
C HIS A 38 10.66 25.35 1.27
N VAL A 39 9.37 25.48 0.98
CA VAL A 39 8.35 24.49 1.39
C VAL A 39 8.57 23.15 0.66
N ALA A 40 8.86 23.17 -0.64
CA ALA A 40 9.13 21.96 -1.41
C ALA A 40 10.40 21.24 -0.94
N ILE A 41 11.46 21.99 -0.60
CA ILE A 41 12.68 21.44 -0.01
C ILE A 41 12.38 20.78 1.35
N ALA A 42 11.58 21.44 2.21
CA ALA A 42 11.18 20.86 3.50
C ALA A 42 10.37 19.56 3.32
N LYS A 43 9.46 19.51 2.34
CA LYS A 43 8.70 18.29 1.98
C LYS A 43 9.61 17.18 1.47
N LEU A 44 10.53 17.47 0.55
CA LEU A 44 11.51 16.50 0.06
C LEU A 44 12.40 15.97 1.19
N ALA A 45 12.74 16.82 2.14
CA ALA A 45 13.51 16.42 3.32
C ALA A 45 12.68 15.55 4.27
N LYS A 46 11.39 15.82 4.41
CA LYS A 46 10.43 15.00 5.17
C LYS A 46 10.34 13.57 4.65
N GLU A 47 10.29 13.43 3.35
CA GLU A 47 10.25 12.12 2.68
C GLU A 47 11.63 11.44 2.60
N GLY A 48 12.71 12.14 3.03
CA GLY A 48 14.06 11.57 3.12
C GLY A 48 14.91 11.69 1.86
N TYR A 49 14.45 12.41 0.83
CA TYR A 49 15.20 12.68 -0.40
C TYR A 49 16.31 13.70 -0.20
N ILE A 50 16.08 14.71 0.63
CA ILE A 50 17.07 15.70 1.01
C ILE A 50 17.44 15.48 2.48
N ARG A 51 18.71 15.18 2.74
CA ARG A 51 19.20 14.96 4.10
C ARG A 51 20.01 16.12 4.63
N VAL A 52 20.71 16.82 3.75
CA VAL A 52 21.60 17.91 4.10
C VAL A 52 21.29 19.09 3.20
N ILE A 53 21.13 20.26 3.80
CA ILE A 53 20.93 21.52 3.10
C ILE A 53 22.07 22.44 3.51
N LEU A 54 22.86 22.86 2.53
CA LEU A 54 23.89 23.90 2.72
C LEU A 54 23.31 25.23 2.25
N THR A 55 23.36 26.25 3.09
CA THR A 55 22.95 27.59 2.71
C THR A 55 24.01 28.62 3.04
N THR A 56 24.21 29.55 2.11
CA THR A 56 25.03 30.75 2.32
C THR A 56 24.21 31.91 2.87
N ASN A 57 22.88 31.76 2.95
CA ASN A 57 21.97 32.78 3.44
C ASN A 57 21.98 32.88 4.96
N PHE A 58 21.82 34.09 5.47
CA PHE A 58 21.75 34.37 6.91
C PHE A 58 20.34 34.28 7.48
N ASP A 59 19.31 34.29 6.61
CA ASP A 59 17.91 34.26 7.02
C ASP A 59 17.48 32.91 7.61
N ARG A 60 16.24 32.82 8.08
CA ARG A 60 15.65 31.62 8.67
C ARG A 60 14.41 31.13 7.91
N LEU A 61 14.39 31.34 6.60
CA LEU A 61 13.25 30.93 5.78
C LEU A 61 13.16 29.41 5.63
N LEU A 62 14.29 28.72 5.59
CA LEU A 62 14.32 27.26 5.60
C LEU A 62 13.75 26.71 6.91
N GLU A 63 14.24 27.17 8.06
CA GLU A 63 13.76 26.72 9.38
C GLU A 63 12.24 26.95 9.51
N LYS A 64 11.74 28.13 9.10
CA LYS A 64 10.30 28.42 9.08
C LYS A 64 9.52 27.47 8.15
N ALA A 65 10.09 27.09 7.00
CA ALA A 65 9.46 26.11 6.11
C ALA A 65 9.39 24.72 6.72
N PHE A 66 10.42 24.30 7.45
CA PHE A 66 10.43 23.05 8.19
C PHE A 66 9.42 23.04 9.33
N ASP A 67 9.28 24.17 10.06
CA ASP A 67 8.27 24.32 11.10
C ASP A 67 6.84 24.17 10.51
N LEU A 68 6.57 24.75 9.33
CA LEU A 68 5.28 24.60 8.64
C LEU A 68 4.97 23.15 8.29
N GLU A 69 5.98 22.34 7.98
CA GLU A 69 5.83 20.90 7.68
C GLU A 69 5.87 20.01 8.93
N GLY A 70 5.99 20.62 10.13
CA GLY A 70 6.00 19.91 11.41
C GLY A 70 7.29 19.14 11.68
N ILE A 71 8.42 19.59 11.14
CA ILE A 71 9.73 18.98 11.29
C ILE A 71 10.66 19.95 12.03
N ASN A 72 11.42 19.45 12.98
CA ASN A 72 12.46 20.20 13.65
C ASN A 72 13.83 19.76 13.09
N PRO A 73 14.43 20.49 12.14
CA PRO A 73 15.72 20.13 11.56
C PRO A 73 16.86 20.38 12.56
N GLN A 74 17.95 19.64 12.37
CA GLN A 74 19.20 19.97 13.04
C GLN A 74 19.85 21.17 12.36
N VAL A 75 20.16 22.25 13.08
CA VAL A 75 20.77 23.45 12.51
C VAL A 75 22.21 23.60 13.00
N ILE A 76 23.14 23.75 12.07
CA ILE A 76 24.56 24.03 12.30
C ILE A 76 24.86 25.41 11.75
N SER A 77 25.03 26.41 12.64
CA SER A 77 25.33 27.80 12.27
C SER A 77 26.75 28.23 12.63
N HIS A 78 27.47 27.43 13.43
CA HIS A 78 28.85 27.69 13.85
C HIS A 78 29.62 26.39 14.07
N GLU A 79 30.93 26.47 14.07
CA GLU A 79 31.83 25.32 14.18
C GLU A 79 31.58 24.47 15.45
N GLY A 80 31.36 25.11 16.60
CA GLY A 80 31.09 24.42 17.86
C GLY A 80 29.83 23.55 17.85
N ALA A 81 28.85 23.86 16.96
CA ALA A 81 27.65 23.07 16.83
C ALA A 81 27.91 21.72 16.14
N ILE A 82 28.96 21.59 15.31
CA ILE A 82 29.30 20.35 14.61
C ILE A 82 29.53 19.19 15.56
N SER A 83 30.27 19.45 16.67
CA SER A 83 30.57 18.43 17.66
C SER A 83 29.40 18.07 18.58
N GLN A 84 28.36 18.91 18.62
CA GLN A 84 27.17 18.73 19.47
C GLN A 84 26.01 18.09 18.72
N THR A 85 26.12 17.97 17.41
CA THR A 85 25.05 17.43 16.54
C THR A 85 25.21 15.93 16.30
N THR A 86 24.10 15.25 16.05
CA THR A 86 24.12 13.83 15.68
C THR A 86 24.84 13.65 14.34
N PRO A 87 25.81 12.72 14.22
CA PRO A 87 26.47 12.45 12.96
C PRO A 87 25.47 12.15 11.82
N LEU A 88 25.67 12.71 10.64
CA LEU A 88 24.77 12.61 9.49
C LEU A 88 24.40 11.16 9.15
N VAL A 89 25.34 10.23 9.30
CA VAL A 89 25.13 8.79 9.03
C VAL A 89 24.06 8.17 9.94
N HIS A 90 23.94 8.70 11.16
CA HIS A 90 23.00 8.19 12.17
C HIS A 90 21.75 9.06 12.31
N SER A 91 21.76 10.27 11.74
CA SER A 91 20.61 11.18 11.83
C SER A 91 19.51 10.78 10.87
N LYS A 92 18.30 10.62 11.40
CA LYS A 92 17.07 10.53 10.61
C LYS A 92 16.44 11.90 10.37
N ILE A 93 16.96 12.93 11.02
CA ILE A 93 16.46 14.31 10.98
C ILE A 93 17.27 15.08 9.92
N PRO A 94 16.63 15.85 9.04
CA PRO A 94 17.34 16.70 8.08
C PRO A 94 18.25 17.70 8.80
N THR A 95 19.40 18.01 8.18
CA THR A 95 20.38 18.95 8.74
C THR A 95 20.51 20.16 7.84
N ILE A 96 20.31 21.36 8.40
CA ILE A 96 20.57 22.65 7.74
C ILE A 96 21.93 23.13 8.22
N ILE A 97 22.85 23.42 7.30
CA ILE A 97 24.17 23.96 7.58
C ILE A 97 24.25 25.36 7.03
N LYS A 98 24.33 26.34 7.89
CA LYS A 98 24.48 27.76 7.56
C LYS A 98 25.96 28.10 7.51
N ILE A 99 26.56 27.97 6.32
CA ILE A 99 28.02 28.04 6.13
C ILE A 99 28.58 29.38 6.58
N ASN A 100 27.83 30.44 6.33
CA ASN A 100 28.21 31.80 6.67
C ASN A 100 27.63 32.28 8.01
N GLY A 101 26.97 31.38 8.76
CA GLY A 101 26.34 31.67 10.04
C GLY A 101 24.87 32.11 9.96
N ASP A 102 24.29 32.41 11.12
CA ASP A 102 22.90 32.89 11.25
C ASP A 102 22.91 34.37 11.68
N TYR A 103 21.97 35.18 11.18
CA TYR A 103 21.92 36.60 11.57
C TYR A 103 21.63 36.83 13.06
N ILE A 104 21.11 35.84 13.78
CA ILE A 104 20.87 35.89 15.22
C ILE A 104 22.17 35.61 15.99
N ASP A 105 23.04 34.76 15.46
CA ASP A 105 24.32 34.44 16.06
C ASP A 105 25.32 35.55 15.76
N CYS A 106 25.96 36.11 16.79
CA CYS A 106 26.95 37.14 16.60
C CYS A 106 28.21 36.69 15.83
N GLN A 107 28.22 35.49 15.27
CA GLN A 107 29.35 34.84 14.59
C GLN A 107 29.01 34.54 13.11
N PHE A 108 28.54 35.52 12.38
CA PHE A 108 28.32 35.33 10.92
C PHE A 108 29.46 35.95 10.09
N ARG A 109 29.76 35.32 8.97
CA ARG A 109 30.84 35.69 8.04
C ARG A 109 30.29 36.48 6.86
N ASN A 110 30.84 37.67 6.66
CA ASN A 110 30.38 38.56 5.59
C ASN A 110 31.46 39.42 4.94
N THR A 111 32.72 39.23 5.34
CA THR A 111 33.86 39.91 4.70
C THR A 111 34.54 38.93 3.74
N THR A 112 35.23 39.48 2.71
CA THR A 112 35.92 38.68 1.69
C THR A 112 36.96 37.76 2.33
N GLU A 113 37.69 38.26 3.36
CA GLU A 113 38.69 37.51 4.09
C GLU A 113 38.07 36.35 4.91
N GLU A 114 36.88 36.57 5.48
CA GLU A 114 36.14 35.54 6.24
C GLU A 114 35.54 34.45 5.37
N LEU A 115 35.29 34.74 4.04
CA LEU A 115 34.75 33.80 3.07
C LEU A 115 35.83 33.04 2.27
N ASP A 116 37.06 33.55 2.27
CA ASP A 116 38.19 32.92 1.58
C ASP A 116 38.71 31.67 2.35
N GLU A 117 38.52 31.62 3.66
CA GLU A 117 39.02 30.51 4.48
C GLU A 117 38.03 30.05 5.57
N TYR A 118 37.65 28.79 5.55
CA TYR A 118 36.78 28.17 6.54
C TYR A 118 37.62 27.49 7.66
N PRO A 119 37.10 27.37 8.89
CA PRO A 119 37.73 26.61 9.95
C PRO A 119 37.93 25.15 9.56
N GLU A 120 39.00 24.55 10.06
CA GLU A 120 39.42 23.20 9.66
C GLU A 120 38.33 22.13 9.93
N GLN A 121 37.65 22.23 11.07
CA GLN A 121 36.56 21.28 11.39
C GLN A 121 35.41 21.39 10.40
N LEU A 122 35.05 22.60 9.98
CA LEU A 122 33.99 22.80 8.97
C LEU A 122 34.46 22.31 7.60
N LYS A 123 35.71 22.55 7.21
CA LYS A 123 36.29 22.01 5.95
C LYS A 123 36.17 20.50 5.91
N LEU A 124 36.64 19.80 6.95
CA LEU A 124 36.57 18.35 7.04
C LEU A 124 35.13 17.82 7.02
N TYR A 125 34.21 18.54 7.65
CA TYR A 125 32.80 18.17 7.66
C TYR A 125 32.15 18.31 6.28
N LEU A 126 32.42 19.43 5.58
CA LEU A 126 31.94 19.68 4.22
C LEU A 126 32.54 18.69 3.21
N HIS A 127 33.83 18.35 3.33
CA HIS A 127 34.46 17.32 2.49
C HIS A 127 33.69 15.99 2.55
N ARG A 128 33.35 15.51 3.76
CA ARG A 128 32.57 14.27 3.92
C ARG A 128 31.19 14.38 3.27
N ILE A 129 30.53 15.53 3.39
CA ILE A 129 29.23 15.77 2.77
C ILE A 129 29.35 15.67 1.25
N PHE A 130 30.33 16.33 0.65
CA PHE A 130 30.52 16.30 -0.80
C PHE A 130 31.04 14.95 -1.35
N GLU A 131 31.58 14.08 -0.50
CA GLU A 131 31.96 12.70 -0.83
C GLU A 131 30.73 11.76 -0.76
N ASP A 132 29.89 11.93 0.25
CA ASP A 132 28.85 10.95 0.57
C ASP A 132 27.48 11.28 -0.03
N TYR A 133 27.26 12.51 -0.51
CA TYR A 133 25.98 12.96 -1.06
C TYR A 133 26.10 13.50 -2.48
N GLY A 134 25.04 13.39 -3.26
CA GLY A 134 24.85 14.13 -4.50
C GLY A 134 24.69 15.62 -4.22
N LEU A 135 25.08 16.46 -5.17
CA LEU A 135 25.02 17.90 -5.03
C LEU A 135 23.99 18.50 -5.99
N VAL A 136 23.05 19.27 -5.48
CA VAL A 136 22.19 20.16 -6.26
C VAL A 136 22.43 21.58 -5.79
N THR A 137 22.90 22.48 -6.68
CA THR A 137 23.05 23.90 -6.36
C THR A 137 21.94 24.71 -7.00
N CYS A 138 21.40 25.69 -6.27
CA CYS A 138 20.40 26.60 -6.77
C CYS A 138 20.55 27.99 -6.14
N GLY A 139 20.55 29.04 -6.96
CA GLY A 139 20.65 30.42 -6.48
C GLY A 139 22.05 30.82 -5.95
N TRP A 140 23.08 30.02 -6.21
CA TRP A 140 24.46 30.28 -5.79
C TRP A 140 25.36 30.54 -7.01
N SER A 141 26.05 31.70 -7.04
CA SER A 141 26.91 32.09 -8.16
C SER A 141 28.29 31.43 -8.13
N GLY A 142 28.78 31.04 -6.96
CA GLY A 142 30.14 30.54 -6.76
C GLY A 142 31.25 31.59 -7.01
N GLU A 143 30.92 32.89 -7.17
CA GLU A 143 31.92 33.89 -7.45
C GLU A 143 32.64 34.44 -6.21
N TRP A 144 31.92 34.49 -5.10
CA TRP A 144 32.38 35.15 -3.89
C TRP A 144 32.86 34.16 -2.81
N ASP A 145 32.48 32.88 -2.89
CA ASP A 145 32.77 31.87 -1.87
C ASP A 145 33.95 30.98 -2.29
N LYS A 146 35.15 31.57 -2.41
CA LYS A 146 36.37 30.86 -2.88
C LYS A 146 36.71 29.66 -1.98
N GLY A 147 36.50 29.80 -0.67
CA GLY A 147 36.72 28.73 0.28
C GLY A 147 35.82 27.50 -0.01
N LEU A 148 34.53 27.72 -0.26
CA LEU A 148 33.59 26.66 -0.61
C LEU A 148 33.92 25.99 -1.95
N ILE A 149 34.26 26.81 -2.97
CA ILE A 149 34.72 26.30 -4.27
C ILE A 149 35.96 25.42 -4.10
N GLY A 150 36.93 25.87 -3.27
CA GLY A 150 38.14 25.13 -2.97
C GLY A 150 37.86 23.77 -2.34
N ILE A 151 36.91 23.69 -1.40
CA ILE A 151 36.48 22.46 -0.76
C ILE A 151 35.80 21.52 -1.76
N ILE A 152 34.87 22.02 -2.58
CA ILE A 152 34.18 21.24 -3.61
C ILE A 152 35.18 20.68 -4.62
N ASN A 153 36.14 21.49 -5.08
CA ASN A 153 37.16 21.07 -6.06
C ASN A 153 38.18 20.07 -5.49
N SER A 154 38.52 20.19 -4.22
CA SER A 154 39.47 19.27 -3.55
C SER A 154 38.86 17.92 -3.20
N THR A 155 37.52 17.78 -3.29
CA THR A 155 36.82 16.52 -3.05
C THR A 155 36.94 15.63 -4.29
N THR A 156 37.91 14.71 -4.29
CA THR A 156 38.28 13.91 -5.46
C THR A 156 37.35 12.71 -5.70
N ARG A 157 36.49 12.35 -4.75
CA ARG A 157 35.59 11.19 -4.84
C ARG A 157 34.14 11.63 -4.67
N SER A 158 33.49 11.92 -5.79
CA SER A 158 32.01 12.05 -5.77
C SER A 158 31.36 10.72 -6.14
N ARG A 159 30.57 10.17 -5.24
CA ARG A 159 29.83 8.91 -5.48
C ARG A 159 28.55 9.11 -6.27
N TYR A 160 28.07 10.34 -6.31
CA TYR A 160 26.78 10.73 -6.89
C TYR A 160 26.94 11.92 -7.83
N ASN A 161 25.96 12.07 -8.74
CA ASN A 161 25.94 13.15 -9.71
C ASN A 161 25.82 14.52 -9.03
N SER A 162 26.27 15.54 -9.74
CA SER A 162 26.16 16.95 -9.33
C SER A 162 25.34 17.72 -10.36
N PHE A 163 24.38 18.51 -9.90
CA PHE A 163 23.51 19.33 -10.73
C PHE A 163 23.62 20.80 -10.31
N PHE A 164 23.85 21.67 -11.29
CA PHE A 164 24.05 23.09 -11.07
C PHE A 164 22.90 23.85 -11.74
N ALA A 165 21.86 24.19 -10.95
CA ALA A 165 20.70 24.94 -11.43
C ALA A 165 21.00 26.43 -11.45
N TYR A 166 20.83 27.06 -12.62
CA TYR A 166 21.16 28.46 -12.86
C TYR A 166 20.10 29.18 -13.68
N ILE A 167 19.85 30.46 -13.36
CA ILE A 167 18.93 31.30 -14.10
C ILE A 167 19.70 31.99 -15.24
N GLY A 168 19.29 31.78 -16.47
CA GLY A 168 19.99 32.31 -17.66
C GLY A 168 21.25 31.49 -18.00
N GLU A 169 22.36 32.16 -18.33
CA GLU A 169 23.64 31.50 -18.64
C GLU A 169 24.52 31.39 -17.41
N ALA A 170 25.00 30.14 -17.16
CA ALA A 170 25.93 29.91 -16.07
C ALA A 170 27.25 30.65 -16.26
N ASN A 171 27.78 31.21 -15.19
CA ASN A 171 29.08 31.88 -15.19
C ASN A 171 30.24 30.88 -15.30
N ASN A 172 31.47 31.41 -15.46
CA ASN A 172 32.66 30.55 -15.63
C ASN A 172 32.99 29.72 -14.38
N SER A 173 32.68 30.20 -13.18
CA SER A 173 32.92 29.47 -11.93
C SER A 173 32.05 28.20 -11.86
N ILE A 174 30.77 28.35 -12.17
CA ILE A 174 29.83 27.20 -12.21
C ILE A 174 30.16 26.21 -13.33
N LYS A 175 30.51 26.73 -14.53
CA LYS A 175 30.96 25.86 -15.65
C LYS A 175 32.20 25.06 -15.30
N SER A 176 33.18 25.69 -14.65
CA SER A 176 34.40 25.01 -14.19
C SER A 176 34.11 23.96 -13.10
N LEU A 177 33.27 24.28 -12.12
CA LEU A 177 32.86 23.33 -11.08
C LEU A 177 32.10 22.14 -11.66
N SER A 178 31.20 22.37 -12.61
CA SER A 178 30.45 21.31 -13.29
C SER A 178 31.40 20.36 -14.03
N GLN A 179 32.39 20.90 -14.76
CA GLN A 179 33.40 20.09 -15.45
C GLN A 179 34.24 19.26 -14.46
N ASN A 180 34.72 19.86 -13.38
CA ASN A 180 35.56 19.20 -12.39
C ASN A 180 34.82 18.06 -11.64
N ARG A 181 33.53 18.20 -11.43
CA ARG A 181 32.69 17.19 -10.76
C ARG A 181 31.94 16.28 -11.74
N GLN A 182 32.16 16.38 -13.03
CA GLN A 182 31.43 15.65 -14.06
C GLN A 182 29.90 15.80 -13.88
N GLY A 183 29.48 17.01 -13.49
CA GLY A 183 28.09 17.36 -13.23
C GLY A 183 27.41 18.03 -14.42
N GLU A 184 26.13 18.25 -14.30
CA GLU A 184 25.29 18.89 -15.31
C GLU A 184 24.89 20.31 -14.90
N VAL A 185 24.89 21.25 -15.86
CA VAL A 185 24.35 22.58 -15.69
C VAL A 185 22.93 22.63 -16.23
N MET A 186 21.97 22.97 -15.38
CA MET A 186 20.56 23.07 -15.73
C MET A 186 20.13 24.54 -15.77
N SER A 187 19.58 24.99 -16.89
CA SER A 187 18.89 26.28 -16.94
C SER A 187 17.51 26.15 -16.31
N ILE A 188 17.20 27.04 -15.38
CA ILE A 188 15.93 27.06 -14.65
C ILE A 188 15.27 28.45 -14.78
N GLU A 189 13.96 28.49 -14.69
CA GLU A 189 13.20 29.72 -14.66
C GLU A 189 13.33 30.42 -13.30
N ASN A 190 13.12 29.68 -12.24
CA ASN A 190 13.31 30.10 -10.84
C ASN A 190 13.38 28.88 -9.91
N ALA A 191 13.77 29.12 -8.66
CA ALA A 191 13.88 28.06 -7.65
C ALA A 191 12.51 27.46 -7.25
N ASP A 192 11.45 28.28 -7.24
CA ASP A 192 10.12 27.84 -6.85
C ASP A 192 9.57 26.79 -7.82
N ASN A 193 9.74 26.99 -9.12
CA ASN A 193 9.35 26.03 -10.15
C ASN A 193 10.20 24.75 -10.05
N LEU A 194 11.54 24.89 -9.98
CA LEU A 194 12.44 23.75 -9.89
C LEU A 194 12.06 22.79 -8.75
N PHE A 195 11.98 23.30 -7.52
CA PHE A 195 11.76 22.43 -6.36
C PHE A 195 10.31 21.95 -6.23
N SER A 196 9.32 22.75 -6.69
CA SER A 196 7.93 22.30 -6.72
C SER A 196 7.72 21.17 -7.72
N GLU A 197 8.23 21.32 -8.95
CA GLU A 197 8.15 20.29 -9.99
C GLU A 197 8.93 19.04 -9.60
N LEU A 198 10.13 19.20 -9.02
CA LEU A 198 10.93 18.07 -8.52
C LEU A 198 10.17 17.28 -7.46
N TYR A 199 9.53 17.96 -6.51
CA TYR A 199 8.69 17.29 -5.50
C TYR A 199 7.52 16.54 -6.14
N GLU A 200 6.78 17.19 -7.04
CA GLU A 200 5.63 16.59 -7.72
C GLU A 200 6.04 15.39 -8.58
N GLN A 201 7.15 15.50 -9.32
CA GLN A 201 7.66 14.41 -10.16
C GLN A 201 8.14 13.23 -9.32
N ILE A 202 8.86 13.45 -8.22
CA ILE A 202 9.30 12.40 -7.32
C ILE A 202 8.08 11.70 -6.70
N MET A 203 7.07 12.45 -6.23
CA MET A 203 5.85 11.86 -5.68
C MET A 203 5.04 11.10 -6.74
N ALA A 204 5.03 11.57 -7.99
CA ALA A 204 4.43 10.85 -9.10
C ALA A 204 5.21 9.58 -9.43
N LEU A 205 6.55 9.64 -9.50
CA LEU A 205 7.41 8.47 -9.72
C LEU A 205 7.27 7.45 -8.59
N GLU A 206 7.19 7.88 -7.33
CA GLU A 206 6.89 6.95 -6.22
C GLU A 206 5.57 6.19 -6.43
N LYS A 207 4.55 6.85 -6.99
CA LYS A 207 3.30 6.18 -7.34
C LYS A 207 3.47 5.17 -8.48
N TYR A 208 4.35 5.43 -9.44
CA TYR A 208 4.54 4.59 -10.63
C TYR A 208 5.63 3.51 -10.49
N ASP A 209 6.79 3.85 -9.91
CA ASP A 209 7.96 2.95 -9.85
C ASP A 209 7.88 1.94 -8.71
N VAL A 210 7.15 2.28 -7.67
CA VAL A 210 6.99 1.40 -6.50
C VAL A 210 6.22 0.14 -6.86
N ASP A 211 5.33 0.21 -7.86
CA ASP A 211 4.47 -0.92 -8.22
C ASP A 211 5.14 -1.92 -9.20
N ALA A 212 6.05 -1.46 -10.06
CA ALA A 212 6.70 -2.32 -11.06
C ALA A 212 7.85 -3.18 -10.48
N ASN A 213 8.48 -2.75 -9.39
CA ASN A 213 9.67 -3.39 -8.78
C ASN A 213 9.51 -3.75 -7.30
N MET A 214 8.29 -3.62 -6.73
CA MET A 214 8.08 -3.97 -5.33
C MET A 214 8.05 -5.48 -5.13
N SER A 215 8.86 -5.95 -4.18
CA SER A 215 8.70 -7.31 -3.68
C SER A 215 7.33 -7.45 -2.99
N HIS A 216 6.76 -8.68 -3.03
CA HIS A 216 5.51 -9.00 -2.33
C HIS A 216 5.52 -8.56 -0.85
N ALA A 217 6.63 -8.75 -0.14
CA ALA A 217 6.79 -8.32 1.24
C ALA A 217 6.65 -6.79 1.43
N MET A 218 7.16 -5.99 0.49
CA MET A 218 7.01 -4.53 0.52
C MET A 218 5.58 -4.10 0.27
N MET A 219 4.87 -4.73 -0.69
CA MET A 219 3.44 -4.47 -0.93
C MET A 219 2.63 -4.73 0.34
N MET A 220 2.86 -5.84 1.02
CA MET A 220 2.15 -6.17 2.26
C MET A 220 2.50 -5.24 3.42
N ALA A 221 3.74 -4.78 3.52
CA ALA A 221 4.13 -3.75 4.50
C ALA A 221 3.40 -2.42 4.25
N ARG A 222 3.21 -2.05 2.98
CA ARG A 222 2.45 -0.85 2.56
C ARG A 222 0.97 -0.96 2.92
N VAL A 223 0.33 -2.10 2.64
CA VAL A 223 -1.05 -2.36 3.06
C VAL A 223 -1.19 -2.23 4.58
N LYS A 224 -0.28 -2.83 5.36
CA LYS A 224 -0.27 -2.70 6.84
C LYS A 224 -0.14 -1.24 7.28
N LYS A 225 0.75 -0.46 6.64
CA LYS A 225 0.88 0.99 6.89
C LYS A 225 -0.46 1.71 6.64
N TYR A 226 -1.12 1.44 5.53
CA TYR A 226 -2.37 2.11 5.18
C TYR A 226 -3.54 1.72 6.08
N LEU A 227 -3.57 0.49 6.58
CA LEU A 227 -4.56 0.04 7.55
C LEU A 227 -4.35 0.64 8.96
N SER A 228 -3.16 1.17 9.26
CA SER A 228 -2.80 1.63 10.61
C SER A 228 -3.41 2.98 11.01
N SER A 229 -3.81 3.84 10.05
CA SER A 229 -4.27 5.21 10.33
C SER A 229 -5.24 5.72 9.28
N LYS A 230 -6.23 6.53 9.72
CA LYS A 230 -7.23 7.19 8.86
C LYS A 230 -6.63 8.11 7.79
N GLN A 231 -5.46 8.66 8.03
CA GLN A 231 -4.79 9.54 7.08
C GLN A 231 -4.44 8.85 5.76
N TYR A 232 -4.40 7.52 5.74
CA TYR A 232 -4.10 6.70 4.57
C TYR A 232 -5.33 6.03 3.95
N ASP A 233 -6.54 6.46 4.33
CA ASP A 233 -7.78 5.84 3.82
C ASP A 233 -7.92 6.02 2.29
N ILE A 234 -7.41 7.13 1.73
CA ILE A 234 -7.39 7.37 0.27
C ILE A 234 -6.39 6.44 -0.40
N GLU A 235 -5.15 6.39 0.06
CA GLU A 235 -4.08 5.56 -0.50
C GLU A 235 -4.42 4.07 -0.41
N PHE A 236 -5.12 3.65 0.65
CA PHE A 236 -5.64 2.30 0.76
C PHE A 236 -6.67 2.01 -0.33
N THR A 237 -7.63 2.92 -0.54
CA THR A 237 -8.66 2.77 -1.57
C THR A 237 -8.01 2.70 -2.95
N ASP A 238 -7.13 3.65 -3.27
CA ASP A 238 -6.46 3.76 -4.56
C ASP A 238 -5.69 2.47 -4.91
N ILE A 239 -4.93 1.91 -3.95
CA ILE A 239 -4.12 0.71 -4.22
C ILE A 239 -5.00 -0.54 -4.42
N ILE A 240 -6.06 -0.71 -3.63
CA ILE A 240 -6.96 -1.85 -3.76
C ILE A 240 -7.77 -1.77 -5.06
N GLU A 241 -8.28 -0.59 -5.44
CA GLU A 241 -8.97 -0.38 -6.72
C GLU A 241 -8.06 -0.56 -7.92
N LYS A 242 -6.81 -0.11 -7.81
CA LYS A 242 -5.77 -0.32 -8.83
C LYS A 242 -5.56 -1.80 -9.07
N TRP A 243 -5.25 -2.58 -8.03
CA TRP A 243 -5.05 -4.02 -8.15
C TRP A 243 -6.30 -4.76 -8.66
N GLY A 244 -7.49 -4.32 -8.24
CA GLY A 244 -8.75 -4.85 -8.75
C GLY A 244 -8.94 -4.58 -10.24
N THR A 245 -8.52 -3.40 -10.72
CA THR A 245 -8.59 -3.02 -12.14
C THR A 245 -7.55 -3.78 -12.97
N GLU A 246 -6.33 -3.91 -12.46
CA GLU A 246 -5.26 -4.69 -13.11
C GLU A 246 -5.63 -6.16 -13.23
N ALA A 247 -6.14 -6.77 -12.15
CA ALA A 247 -6.63 -8.15 -12.18
C ALA A 247 -7.76 -8.34 -13.21
N TYR A 248 -8.75 -7.44 -13.22
CA TYR A 248 -9.84 -7.48 -14.20
C TYR A 248 -9.31 -7.41 -15.64
N ASN A 249 -8.40 -6.48 -15.93
CA ASN A 249 -7.84 -6.31 -17.27
C ASN A 249 -7.02 -7.53 -17.70
N GLN A 250 -6.11 -8.02 -16.86
CA GLN A 250 -5.27 -9.20 -17.15
C GLN A 250 -6.11 -10.45 -17.43
N ILE A 251 -7.13 -10.71 -16.62
CA ILE A 251 -8.01 -11.87 -16.80
C ILE A 251 -8.88 -11.70 -18.04
N THR A 252 -9.40 -10.49 -18.31
CA THR A 252 -10.24 -10.23 -19.48
C THR A 252 -9.45 -10.34 -20.79
N GLU A 253 -8.18 -9.92 -20.81
CA GLU A 253 -7.31 -9.98 -21.98
C GLU A 253 -7.06 -11.42 -22.44
N VAL A 254 -6.94 -12.35 -21.50
CA VAL A 254 -6.68 -13.77 -21.78
C VAL A 254 -7.96 -14.62 -21.81
N ALA A 255 -9.13 -14.02 -21.55
CA ALA A 255 -10.38 -14.76 -21.50
C ALA A 255 -10.81 -15.21 -22.90
N HIS A 256 -10.82 -16.51 -23.11
CA HIS A 256 -11.35 -17.17 -24.30
C HIS A 256 -12.49 -18.13 -23.92
N TYR A 257 -13.53 -18.20 -24.75
CA TYR A 257 -14.74 -18.95 -24.42
C TYR A 257 -14.97 -20.18 -25.33
N ASN A 258 -14.15 -20.33 -26.39
CA ASN A 258 -14.25 -21.38 -27.37
C ASN A 258 -13.00 -22.26 -27.39
N PHE A 259 -12.79 -23.05 -26.33
CA PHE A 259 -11.70 -24.03 -26.26
C PHE A 259 -12.19 -25.30 -25.55
N ARG A 260 -11.50 -26.42 -25.74
CA ARG A 260 -11.78 -27.63 -24.97
C ARG A 260 -11.16 -27.52 -23.59
N LEU A 261 -11.96 -27.71 -22.56
CA LEU A 261 -11.46 -27.77 -21.19
C LEU A 261 -10.59 -29.03 -21.02
N SER A 262 -9.30 -28.85 -20.79
CA SER A 262 -8.33 -29.90 -20.49
C SER A 262 -7.59 -29.55 -19.19
N LYS A 263 -6.88 -30.51 -18.63
CA LYS A 263 -6.04 -30.28 -17.43
C LYS A 263 -5.00 -29.18 -17.68
N GLU A 264 -4.33 -29.20 -18.80
CA GLU A 264 -3.29 -28.20 -19.17
C GLU A 264 -3.91 -26.81 -19.34
N ALA A 265 -5.09 -26.70 -19.92
CA ALA A 265 -5.82 -25.45 -20.04
C ALA A 265 -6.22 -24.93 -18.64
N PHE A 266 -6.73 -25.81 -17.78
CA PHE A 266 -7.10 -25.48 -16.42
C PHE A 266 -5.89 -24.96 -15.61
N GLU A 267 -4.76 -25.68 -15.60
CA GLU A 267 -3.53 -25.30 -14.89
C GLU A 267 -3.01 -23.94 -15.39
N ARG A 268 -2.99 -23.72 -16.70
CA ARG A 268 -2.59 -22.43 -17.28
C ARG A 268 -3.48 -21.28 -16.84
N TYR A 269 -4.80 -21.42 -16.90
CA TYR A 269 -5.72 -20.36 -16.49
C TYR A 269 -5.67 -20.14 -14.97
N LEU A 270 -5.49 -21.20 -14.19
CA LEU A 270 -5.32 -21.09 -12.76
C LEU A 270 -4.09 -20.25 -12.40
N GLU A 271 -2.96 -20.51 -13.06
CA GLU A 271 -1.71 -19.74 -12.85
C GLU A 271 -1.91 -18.26 -13.19
N ILE A 272 -2.53 -17.95 -14.35
CA ILE A 272 -2.82 -16.57 -14.75
C ILE A 272 -3.74 -15.89 -13.74
N HIS A 273 -4.82 -16.54 -13.32
CA HIS A 273 -5.77 -15.98 -12.37
C HIS A 273 -5.15 -15.76 -11.00
N LEU A 274 -4.37 -16.71 -10.48
CA LEU A 274 -3.65 -16.57 -9.22
C LEU A 274 -2.66 -15.40 -9.29
N HIS A 275 -1.86 -15.33 -10.35
CA HIS A 275 -0.91 -14.21 -10.52
C HIS A 275 -1.62 -12.86 -10.49
N ALA A 276 -2.71 -12.73 -11.23
CA ALA A 276 -3.46 -11.48 -11.32
C ALA A 276 -4.07 -11.01 -9.98
N ILE A 277 -4.52 -11.95 -9.13
CA ILE A 277 -5.22 -11.60 -7.88
C ILE A 277 -4.36 -11.74 -6.61
N THR A 278 -3.13 -12.24 -6.69
CA THR A 278 -2.28 -12.48 -5.50
C THR A 278 -2.19 -11.27 -4.58
N PRO A 279 -1.95 -10.01 -5.04
CA PRO A 279 -1.92 -8.86 -4.17
C PRO A 279 -3.24 -8.62 -3.41
N LEU A 280 -4.36 -8.94 -4.06
CA LEU A 280 -5.70 -8.80 -3.48
C LEU A 280 -5.97 -9.87 -2.41
N LEU A 281 -5.47 -11.10 -2.60
CA LEU A 281 -5.66 -12.19 -1.64
C LEU A 281 -5.03 -11.85 -0.29
N ASP A 282 -3.77 -11.45 -0.29
CA ASP A 282 -3.06 -11.08 0.93
C ASP A 282 -3.62 -9.79 1.57
N ALA A 283 -3.94 -8.79 0.74
CA ALA A 283 -4.58 -7.57 1.23
C ALA A 283 -5.94 -7.85 1.88
N ALA A 284 -6.73 -8.81 1.36
CA ALA A 284 -7.99 -9.21 1.95
C ALA A 284 -7.80 -9.82 3.35
N ILE A 285 -6.79 -10.69 3.53
CA ILE A 285 -6.46 -11.28 4.84
C ILE A 285 -6.07 -10.17 5.85
N LEU A 286 -5.18 -9.26 5.44
CA LEU A 286 -4.74 -8.16 6.29
C LEU A 286 -5.90 -7.22 6.65
N THR A 287 -6.80 -6.97 5.68
CA THR A 287 -7.97 -6.11 5.89
C THR A 287 -9.00 -6.78 6.80
N ALA A 288 -9.23 -8.08 6.67
CA ALA A 288 -10.08 -8.83 7.60
C ALA A 288 -9.53 -8.77 9.04
N ARG A 289 -8.21 -8.78 9.20
CA ARG A 289 -7.56 -8.74 10.52
C ARG A 289 -7.60 -7.35 11.16
N TRP A 290 -7.27 -6.29 10.42
CA TRP A 290 -7.04 -4.95 10.99
C TRP A 290 -7.89 -3.84 10.38
N GLY A 291 -8.60 -4.13 9.29
CA GLY A 291 -9.36 -3.14 8.55
C GLY A 291 -10.69 -2.78 9.20
N LYS A 292 -11.27 -1.72 8.67
CA LYS A 292 -12.63 -1.24 8.99
C LYS A 292 -13.65 -1.91 8.08
N GLU A 293 -14.93 -1.85 8.44
CA GLU A 293 -16.04 -2.41 7.66
C GLU A 293 -16.03 -1.94 6.19
N TRP A 294 -15.88 -0.64 5.95
CA TRP A 294 -15.87 -0.09 4.60
C TRP A 294 -14.67 -0.58 3.75
N GLN A 295 -13.53 -0.86 4.38
CA GLN A 295 -12.34 -1.37 3.70
C GLN A 295 -12.55 -2.82 3.21
N ILE A 296 -13.24 -3.65 3.99
CA ILE A 296 -13.63 -5.01 3.57
C ILE A 296 -14.65 -4.93 2.43
N LYS A 297 -15.57 -3.95 2.46
CA LYS A 297 -16.56 -3.76 1.40
C LYS A 297 -15.94 -3.51 0.03
N LEU A 298 -14.79 -2.86 -0.08
CA LEU A 298 -14.08 -2.65 -1.37
C LEU A 298 -13.80 -3.98 -2.08
N PHE A 299 -13.46 -5.03 -1.34
CA PHE A 299 -13.26 -6.36 -1.94
C PHE A 299 -14.57 -6.94 -2.48
N GLY A 300 -15.72 -6.58 -1.91
CA GLY A 300 -17.03 -6.91 -2.47
C GLY A 300 -17.27 -6.29 -3.84
N ASP A 301 -16.89 -5.03 -4.01
CA ASP A 301 -17.01 -4.33 -5.30
C ASP A 301 -16.08 -4.94 -6.37
N ILE A 302 -14.87 -5.35 -5.96
CA ILE A 302 -13.94 -6.09 -6.83
C ILE A 302 -14.51 -7.47 -7.21
N LEU A 303 -15.07 -8.21 -6.24
CA LEU A 303 -15.72 -9.49 -6.51
C LEU A 303 -16.81 -9.35 -7.57
N ILE A 304 -17.69 -8.35 -7.45
CA ILE A 304 -18.73 -8.07 -8.44
C ILE A 304 -18.12 -7.83 -9.81
N ARG A 305 -17.06 -7.00 -9.89
CA ARG A 305 -16.36 -6.70 -11.14
C ARG A 305 -15.77 -7.96 -11.80
N LEU A 306 -15.11 -8.81 -11.03
CA LEU A 306 -14.51 -10.05 -11.53
C LEU A 306 -15.58 -11.07 -11.95
N CYS A 307 -16.72 -11.13 -11.28
CA CYS A 307 -17.83 -12.02 -11.62
C CYS A 307 -18.49 -11.70 -12.99
N ILE A 308 -18.27 -10.50 -13.53
CA ILE A 308 -18.82 -10.12 -14.85
C ILE A 308 -18.01 -10.72 -15.99
N ILE A 309 -16.74 -11.04 -15.80
CA ILE A 309 -15.83 -11.54 -16.85
C ILE A 309 -16.40 -12.77 -17.57
N PRO A 310 -16.89 -13.82 -16.89
CA PRO A 310 -17.43 -15.01 -17.55
C PRO A 310 -18.58 -14.75 -18.53
N PHE A 311 -19.26 -13.60 -18.42
CA PHE A 311 -20.49 -13.29 -19.16
C PHE A 311 -20.33 -12.12 -20.15
N LYS A 312 -19.13 -11.56 -20.31
CA LYS A 312 -18.92 -10.27 -21.01
C LYS A 312 -19.21 -10.31 -22.51
N ASN A 313 -19.05 -11.43 -23.18
CA ASN A 313 -19.03 -11.43 -24.64
C ASN A 313 -20.32 -11.89 -25.32
N GLY A 314 -21.39 -12.24 -24.58
CA GLY A 314 -22.64 -12.69 -25.22
C GLY A 314 -22.46 -13.90 -26.15
N GLU A 315 -21.24 -14.31 -26.42
CA GLU A 315 -20.89 -15.51 -27.16
C GLU A 315 -21.23 -16.71 -26.29
N ARG A 316 -22.09 -17.57 -26.81
CA ARG A 316 -22.39 -18.86 -26.22
C ARG A 316 -21.16 -19.76 -26.39
N GLY A 317 -20.12 -19.56 -25.61
CA GLY A 317 -19.11 -20.57 -25.39
C GLY A 317 -19.75 -21.80 -24.74
N VAL A 318 -19.08 -22.92 -24.80
CA VAL A 318 -19.47 -24.11 -24.02
C VAL A 318 -19.52 -23.65 -22.57
N VAL A 319 -20.65 -23.88 -21.90
CA VAL A 319 -20.92 -23.42 -20.52
C VAL A 319 -19.75 -23.76 -19.58
N GLU A 320 -19.13 -24.93 -19.75
CA GLU A 320 -17.98 -25.40 -18.99
C GLU A 320 -16.75 -24.50 -19.10
N THR A 321 -16.44 -23.93 -20.27
CA THR A 321 -15.25 -23.06 -20.44
C THR A 321 -15.46 -21.66 -19.91
N SER A 322 -16.70 -21.18 -19.86
CA SER A 322 -16.99 -19.86 -19.28
C SER A 322 -16.70 -19.82 -17.77
N TYR A 323 -16.90 -20.93 -17.06
CA TYR A 323 -16.71 -20.98 -15.61
C TYR A 323 -15.25 -21.01 -15.17
N ILE A 324 -14.28 -21.30 -16.06
CA ILE A 324 -12.86 -21.19 -15.71
C ILE A 324 -12.50 -19.75 -15.32
N HIS A 325 -13.17 -18.76 -15.93
CA HIS A 325 -12.94 -17.35 -15.62
C HIS A 325 -13.57 -16.90 -14.30
N ALA A 326 -14.37 -17.77 -13.65
CA ALA A 326 -14.86 -17.57 -12.31
C ALA A 326 -13.85 -18.01 -11.21
N LEU A 327 -12.71 -18.64 -11.57
CA LEU A 327 -11.72 -19.08 -10.60
C LEU A 327 -11.17 -17.93 -9.76
N ALA A 328 -10.85 -16.79 -10.36
CA ALA A 328 -10.33 -15.63 -9.64
C ALA A 328 -11.31 -15.11 -8.56
N PRO A 329 -12.58 -14.78 -8.86
CA PRO A 329 -13.50 -14.36 -7.81
C PRO A 329 -13.84 -15.50 -6.83
N MET A 330 -13.81 -16.78 -7.22
CA MET A 330 -13.95 -17.90 -6.29
C MET A 330 -12.80 -17.96 -5.29
N LEU A 331 -11.55 -17.83 -5.73
CA LEU A 331 -10.38 -17.80 -4.87
C LEU A 331 -10.45 -16.62 -3.89
N LEU A 332 -10.75 -15.43 -4.40
CA LEU A 332 -10.86 -14.22 -3.58
C LEU A 332 -11.99 -14.34 -2.53
N LEU A 333 -13.17 -14.86 -2.91
CA LEU A 333 -14.28 -15.08 -1.98
C LEU A 333 -13.91 -16.05 -0.87
N ASN A 334 -13.23 -17.17 -1.21
CA ASN A 334 -12.82 -18.14 -0.21
C ASN A 334 -11.75 -17.56 0.74
N VAL A 335 -10.81 -16.76 0.23
CA VAL A 335 -9.83 -16.06 1.10
C VAL A 335 -10.51 -15.09 2.05
N ILE A 336 -11.44 -14.25 1.54
CA ILE A 336 -12.22 -13.34 2.39
C ILE A 336 -12.99 -14.14 3.46
N GLY A 337 -13.67 -15.22 3.06
CA GLY A 337 -14.46 -16.05 3.95
C GLY A 337 -13.64 -16.67 5.08
N ILE A 338 -12.53 -17.32 4.73
CA ILE A 338 -11.61 -17.94 5.70
C ILE A 338 -11.06 -16.86 6.66
N ALA A 339 -10.62 -15.72 6.12
CA ALA A 339 -10.08 -14.63 6.93
C ALA A 339 -11.14 -14.01 7.85
N CYS A 340 -12.36 -13.77 7.37
CA CYS A 340 -13.45 -13.26 8.19
C CYS A 340 -13.84 -14.23 9.31
N VAL A 341 -13.90 -15.53 9.04
CA VAL A 341 -14.16 -16.55 10.08
C VAL A 341 -13.04 -16.54 11.11
N LYS A 342 -11.77 -16.56 10.67
CA LYS A 342 -10.61 -16.53 11.57
C LYS A 342 -10.61 -15.35 12.52
N TYR A 343 -10.97 -14.18 12.03
CA TYR A 343 -10.92 -12.92 12.80
C TYR A 343 -12.28 -12.49 13.36
N GLY A 344 -13.31 -13.33 13.29
CA GLY A 344 -14.63 -13.08 13.86
C GLY A 344 -15.41 -11.93 13.19
N ARG A 345 -15.18 -11.70 11.89
CA ARG A 345 -15.76 -10.60 11.09
C ARG A 345 -17.05 -11.04 10.38
N PHE A 346 -18.02 -11.55 11.15
CA PHE A 346 -19.24 -12.16 10.58
C PHE A 346 -20.22 -11.13 9.99
N LYS A 347 -20.22 -9.90 10.49
CA LYS A 347 -21.03 -8.80 9.91
C LYS A 347 -20.56 -8.49 8.49
N GLU A 348 -19.27 -8.30 8.31
CA GLU A 348 -18.67 -7.99 7.02
C GLU A 348 -18.79 -9.17 6.07
N LEU A 349 -18.61 -10.37 6.58
CA LEU A 349 -18.82 -11.60 5.81
C LEU A 349 -20.27 -11.70 5.33
N ASN A 350 -21.26 -11.45 6.19
CA ASN A 350 -22.67 -11.43 5.82
C ASN A 350 -22.98 -10.42 4.73
N ASN A 351 -22.38 -9.22 4.81
CA ASN A 351 -22.52 -8.18 3.78
C ASN A 351 -21.97 -8.65 2.42
N ILE A 352 -20.81 -9.31 2.40
CA ILE A 352 -20.22 -9.89 1.17
C ILE A 352 -21.12 -11.00 0.59
N LEU A 353 -21.58 -11.93 1.44
CA LEU A 353 -22.40 -13.06 1.00
C LEU A 353 -23.81 -12.66 0.53
N SER A 354 -24.27 -11.49 0.95
CA SER A 354 -25.55 -10.90 0.51
C SER A 354 -25.45 -10.11 -0.80
N LEU A 355 -24.24 -9.99 -1.39
CA LEU A 355 -24.07 -9.29 -2.65
C LEU A 355 -24.76 -10.02 -3.81
N SER A 356 -25.16 -9.24 -4.80
CA SER A 356 -25.70 -9.75 -6.05
C SER A 356 -24.98 -9.11 -7.24
N VAL A 357 -24.79 -9.91 -8.27
CA VAL A 357 -24.06 -9.54 -9.49
C VAL A 357 -25.05 -9.23 -10.61
N PRO A 358 -24.83 -8.19 -11.42
CA PRO A 358 -25.59 -8.00 -12.64
C PRO A 358 -25.41 -9.21 -13.57
N ALA A 359 -26.50 -9.83 -13.95
CA ALA A 359 -26.56 -10.90 -14.92
C ALA A 359 -27.53 -10.54 -16.05
N GLY A 360 -27.32 -11.08 -17.23
CA GLY A 360 -28.18 -10.82 -18.37
C GLY A 360 -28.50 -12.12 -19.14
N ASN A 361 -29.74 -12.23 -19.59
CA ASN A 361 -30.17 -13.26 -20.53
C ASN A 361 -31.09 -12.65 -21.61
N PHE A 362 -31.65 -13.49 -22.50
CA PHE A 362 -32.58 -13.04 -23.53
C PHE A 362 -33.86 -12.37 -22.99
N MET A 363 -34.17 -12.54 -21.69
CA MET A 363 -35.37 -11.97 -21.09
C MET A 363 -35.09 -10.61 -20.41
N GLY A 364 -33.83 -10.14 -20.36
CA GLY A 364 -33.45 -8.87 -19.80
C GLY A 364 -32.34 -8.96 -18.76
N PHE A 365 -32.04 -7.80 -18.13
CA PHE A 365 -31.07 -7.72 -17.04
C PHE A 365 -31.73 -8.06 -15.71
N TYR A 366 -31.10 -8.93 -14.93
CA TYR A 366 -31.48 -9.30 -13.58
C TYR A 366 -30.26 -9.30 -12.67
N ARG A 367 -30.46 -9.46 -11.39
CA ARG A 367 -29.37 -9.61 -10.43
C ARG A 367 -29.38 -11.01 -9.87
N GLU A 368 -28.23 -11.66 -9.89
CA GLU A 368 -28.04 -12.99 -9.35
C GLU A 368 -27.26 -12.94 -8.03
N PRO A 369 -27.65 -13.70 -6.99
CA PRO A 369 -26.88 -13.77 -5.77
C PRO A 369 -25.44 -14.21 -6.04
N LEU A 370 -24.45 -13.53 -5.42
CA LEU A 370 -23.03 -13.84 -5.57
C LEU A 370 -22.73 -15.33 -5.35
N LEU A 371 -23.34 -15.91 -4.31
CA LEU A 371 -23.13 -17.33 -3.98
C LEU A 371 -23.69 -18.29 -5.03
N SER A 372 -24.71 -17.92 -5.79
CA SER A 372 -25.21 -18.75 -6.90
C SER A 372 -24.16 -18.87 -8.01
N LEU A 373 -23.38 -17.80 -8.25
CA LEU A 373 -22.32 -17.79 -9.25
C LEU A 373 -21.02 -18.43 -8.77
N LEU A 374 -20.70 -18.32 -7.48
CA LEU A 374 -19.41 -18.72 -6.94
C LEU A 374 -19.51 -19.97 -6.04
N GLY A 375 -20.67 -20.58 -5.91
CA GLY A 375 -20.92 -21.72 -5.02
C GLY A 375 -20.28 -23.05 -5.45
N GLY A 376 -19.62 -23.11 -6.59
CA GLY A 376 -18.87 -24.29 -7.02
C GLY A 376 -19.71 -25.37 -7.73
N THR A 377 -20.99 -25.12 -7.97
CA THR A 377 -21.94 -26.12 -8.53
C THR A 377 -21.96 -26.17 -10.07
N HIS A 378 -21.07 -25.41 -10.73
CA HIS A 378 -21.11 -25.28 -12.20
C HIS A 378 -20.41 -26.41 -12.95
N TRP A 379 -19.41 -27.04 -12.32
CA TRP A 379 -18.77 -28.24 -12.84
C TRP A 379 -19.15 -29.44 -11.98
N THR A 380 -19.35 -30.58 -12.65
CA THR A 380 -19.64 -31.83 -11.97
C THR A 380 -18.42 -32.31 -11.17
N TYR A 381 -18.62 -33.24 -10.24
CA TYR A 381 -17.51 -33.81 -9.47
C TYR A 381 -16.54 -34.57 -10.37
N GLU A 382 -17.05 -35.20 -11.46
CA GLU A 382 -16.24 -35.88 -12.47
C GLU A 382 -15.33 -34.89 -13.18
N THR A 383 -15.86 -33.75 -13.66
CA THR A 383 -15.07 -32.70 -14.31
C THR A 383 -13.94 -32.20 -13.39
N TRP A 384 -14.25 -31.93 -12.13
CA TRP A 384 -13.24 -31.50 -11.18
C TRP A 384 -12.17 -32.57 -10.92
N ASN A 385 -12.56 -33.85 -10.77
CA ASN A 385 -11.63 -34.95 -10.60
C ASN A 385 -10.73 -35.15 -11.85
N ASP A 386 -11.29 -35.03 -13.04
CA ASP A 386 -10.53 -35.13 -14.28
C ASP A 386 -9.50 -34.00 -14.38
N LEU A 387 -9.87 -32.74 -14.07
CA LEU A 387 -8.97 -31.59 -14.08
C LEU A 387 -7.85 -31.69 -13.04
N MET A 388 -8.16 -32.19 -11.85
CA MET A 388 -7.19 -32.37 -10.77
C MET A 388 -6.38 -33.68 -10.90
N GLY A 389 -6.82 -34.64 -11.71
CA GLY A 389 -6.25 -35.99 -11.77
C GLY A 389 -6.47 -36.78 -10.48
N THR A 390 -7.66 -36.66 -9.87
CA THR A 390 -7.98 -37.21 -8.54
C THR A 390 -9.29 -38.00 -8.60
N ASN A 391 -9.67 -38.58 -7.47
CA ASN A 391 -10.95 -39.31 -7.30
C ASN A 391 -11.55 -39.02 -5.93
N TYR A 392 -11.86 -37.74 -5.66
CA TYR A 392 -12.45 -37.29 -4.41
C TYR A 392 -13.96 -37.17 -4.52
N TYR A 393 -14.68 -37.35 -3.42
CA TYR A 393 -16.12 -37.10 -3.33
C TYR A 393 -16.47 -35.61 -3.47
N TYR A 394 -15.61 -34.73 -2.95
CA TYR A 394 -15.79 -33.29 -2.99
C TYR A 394 -14.54 -32.61 -3.57
N PRO A 395 -14.21 -32.88 -4.85
CA PRO A 395 -12.95 -32.39 -5.45
C PRO A 395 -12.85 -30.88 -5.46
N PHE A 396 -13.94 -30.15 -5.66
CA PHE A 396 -14.00 -28.70 -5.58
C PHE A 396 -13.53 -28.18 -4.21
N SER A 397 -14.03 -28.74 -3.13
CA SER A 397 -13.64 -28.40 -1.75
C SER A 397 -12.16 -28.66 -1.49
N ILE A 398 -11.67 -29.83 -1.91
CA ILE A 398 -10.26 -30.23 -1.77
C ILE A 398 -9.36 -29.31 -2.60
N PHE A 399 -9.77 -28.92 -3.80
CA PHE A 399 -9.04 -27.97 -4.63
C PHE A 399 -8.80 -26.65 -3.88
N PHE A 400 -9.85 -26.02 -3.34
CA PHE A 400 -9.69 -24.76 -2.61
C PHE A 400 -8.91 -24.94 -1.31
N LEU A 401 -9.11 -26.02 -0.59
CA LEU A 401 -8.33 -26.31 0.61
C LEU A 401 -6.81 -26.29 0.31
N TRP A 402 -6.39 -26.96 -0.77
CA TRP A 402 -4.97 -27.06 -1.12
C TRP A 402 -4.41 -25.78 -1.78
N GLN A 403 -5.20 -25.15 -2.65
CA GLN A 403 -4.75 -23.92 -3.34
C GLN A 403 -4.57 -22.74 -2.38
N LEU A 404 -5.35 -22.70 -1.29
CA LEU A 404 -5.32 -21.57 -0.37
C LEU A 404 -4.39 -21.82 0.84
N GLU A 405 -4.01 -23.07 1.14
CA GLU A 405 -3.10 -23.40 2.24
C GLU A 405 -1.79 -22.57 2.20
N PRO A 406 -1.07 -22.48 1.06
CA PRO A 406 0.16 -21.69 0.98
C PRO A 406 -0.05 -20.20 1.28
N ILE A 407 -1.19 -19.64 0.90
CA ILE A 407 -1.54 -18.23 1.11
C ILE A 407 -1.76 -17.94 2.59
N PHE A 408 -2.31 -18.91 3.31
CA PHE A 408 -2.59 -18.79 4.74
C PHE A 408 -1.46 -19.28 5.67
N LYS A 409 -0.33 -19.76 5.11
CA LYS A 409 0.76 -20.38 5.87
C LYS A 409 1.27 -19.53 7.04
N ASP A 410 1.40 -18.22 6.83
CA ASP A 410 1.92 -17.28 7.84
C ASP A 410 0.83 -16.77 8.81
N TYR A 411 -0.42 -17.16 8.60
CA TYR A 411 -1.55 -16.68 9.39
C TYR A 411 -2.11 -17.72 10.35
N PHE A 412 -1.73 -18.99 10.21
CA PHE A 412 -2.13 -20.09 11.10
C PHE A 412 -0.90 -20.75 11.72
N ILE A 413 -1.02 -21.18 12.96
CA ILE A 413 0.07 -21.86 13.68
C ILE A 413 0.26 -23.29 13.17
N THR A 414 -0.84 -23.96 12.83
CA THR A 414 -0.84 -25.34 12.34
C THR A 414 -1.79 -25.51 11.16
N ASN A 415 -1.49 -26.49 10.30
CA ASN A 415 -2.39 -26.85 9.20
C ASN A 415 -3.76 -27.32 9.70
N SER A 416 -3.82 -27.97 10.86
CA SER A 416 -5.09 -28.39 11.47
C SER A 416 -5.97 -27.19 11.84
N GLU A 417 -5.39 -26.10 12.34
CA GLU A 417 -6.12 -24.87 12.61
C GLU A 417 -6.68 -24.25 11.31
N TYR A 418 -5.86 -24.22 10.26
CA TYR A 418 -6.30 -23.76 8.94
C TYR A 418 -7.46 -24.62 8.40
N GLU A 419 -7.30 -25.95 8.39
CA GLU A 419 -8.35 -26.86 7.93
C GLU A 419 -9.66 -26.66 8.71
N ASN A 420 -9.60 -26.53 10.03
CA ASN A 420 -10.80 -26.30 10.86
C ASN A 420 -11.52 -25.01 10.47
N VAL A 421 -10.79 -23.90 10.29
CA VAL A 421 -11.39 -22.62 9.87
C VAL A 421 -11.92 -22.71 8.45
N PHE A 422 -11.23 -23.42 7.54
CA PHE A 422 -11.72 -23.68 6.20
C PHE A 422 -13.07 -24.44 6.22
N TYR A 423 -13.20 -25.49 7.02
CA TYR A 423 -14.45 -26.23 7.13
C TYR A 423 -15.58 -25.44 7.80
N ILE A 424 -15.27 -24.60 8.79
CA ILE A 424 -16.25 -23.64 9.33
C ILE A 424 -16.76 -22.70 8.23
N TRP A 425 -15.84 -22.12 7.46
CA TRP A 425 -16.18 -21.25 6.35
C TRP A 425 -17.05 -21.97 5.30
N GLU A 426 -16.63 -23.15 4.86
CA GLU A 426 -17.32 -23.91 3.83
C GLU A 426 -18.75 -24.28 4.25
N HIS A 427 -18.92 -24.71 5.50
CA HIS A 427 -20.23 -25.04 6.04
C HIS A 427 -21.10 -23.79 6.24
N LEU A 428 -20.57 -22.70 6.79
CA LEU A 428 -21.29 -21.42 6.88
C LEU A 428 -21.74 -20.92 5.51
N LYS A 429 -20.86 -20.96 4.52
CA LYS A 429 -21.18 -20.61 3.13
C LYS A 429 -22.37 -21.42 2.60
N SER A 430 -22.36 -22.72 2.85
CA SER A 430 -23.45 -23.62 2.46
C SER A 430 -24.78 -23.23 3.13
N LEU A 431 -24.77 -22.96 4.44
CA LEU A 431 -25.98 -22.57 5.18
C LEU A 431 -26.53 -21.20 4.71
N VAL A 432 -25.62 -20.22 4.50
CA VAL A 432 -26.04 -18.89 4.01
C VAL A 432 -26.58 -18.98 2.58
N TYR A 433 -26.01 -19.84 1.73
CA TYR A 433 -26.57 -20.12 0.42
C TYR A 433 -28.01 -20.62 0.51
N GLY A 434 -28.27 -21.62 1.37
CA GLY A 434 -29.62 -22.16 1.60
C GLY A 434 -30.58 -21.09 2.12
N TYR A 435 -30.11 -20.26 3.07
CA TYR A 435 -30.91 -19.17 3.63
C TYR A 435 -31.32 -18.12 2.57
N ASN A 436 -30.39 -17.72 1.71
CA ASN A 436 -30.62 -16.71 0.68
C ASN A 436 -31.45 -17.24 -0.51
N LYS A 437 -31.40 -18.54 -0.79
CA LYS A 437 -32.09 -19.18 -1.92
C LYS A 437 -33.49 -19.67 -1.59
N CYS A 438 -34.01 -19.41 -0.39
CA CYS A 438 -35.30 -19.92 0.11
C CYS A 438 -36.46 -19.67 -0.87
N SER A 439 -36.41 -20.31 -2.05
CA SER A 439 -37.42 -20.34 -3.11
C SER A 439 -38.08 -21.73 -3.18
N LEU A 440 -39.32 -21.69 -3.32
CA LEU A 440 -40.43 -22.61 -3.19
C LEU A 440 -40.38 -23.97 -3.96
N ILE A 441 -39.31 -24.36 -4.66
CA ILE A 441 -39.38 -25.52 -5.54
C ILE A 441 -38.46 -26.67 -5.15
N GLU A 442 -37.20 -26.42 -4.77
CA GLU A 442 -36.29 -27.46 -4.26
C GLU A 442 -35.21 -26.85 -3.40
N PHE A 443 -35.08 -27.32 -2.15
CA PHE A 443 -33.99 -26.95 -1.26
C PHE A 443 -32.72 -27.67 -1.68
N SER A 444 -31.70 -26.92 -2.02
CA SER A 444 -30.36 -27.46 -2.32
C SER A 444 -29.28 -26.54 -1.75
N VAL A 445 -28.23 -27.14 -1.23
CA VAL A 445 -27.07 -26.40 -0.67
C VAL A 445 -25.78 -27.02 -1.18
N PRO A 446 -24.71 -26.21 -1.37
CA PRO A 446 -23.40 -26.74 -1.73
C PRO A 446 -22.90 -27.73 -0.66
N MET A 447 -22.42 -28.87 -1.11
CA MET A 447 -21.76 -29.86 -0.26
C MET A 447 -20.25 -29.70 -0.34
N GLY A 448 -19.54 -30.06 0.73
CA GLY A 448 -18.10 -29.94 0.78
C GLY A 448 -17.42 -31.01 1.63
N ASN A 449 -16.10 -30.98 1.63
CA ASN A 449 -15.28 -31.97 2.32
C ASN A 449 -15.48 -31.97 3.86
N PHE A 450 -16.07 -30.92 4.41
CA PHE A 450 -16.47 -30.87 5.82
C PHE A 450 -17.42 -32.04 6.18
N LEU A 451 -18.24 -32.50 5.23
CA LEU A 451 -19.14 -33.66 5.43
C LEU A 451 -18.38 -34.99 5.57
N TYR A 452 -17.34 -35.17 4.74
CA TYR A 452 -16.49 -36.37 4.80
C TYR A 452 -15.63 -36.38 6.08
N LYS A 453 -15.00 -35.30 6.43
CA LYS A 453 -14.19 -35.14 7.65
C LYS A 453 -15.01 -35.43 8.91
N ARG A 454 -16.21 -34.89 9.01
CA ARG A 454 -17.12 -35.13 10.13
C ARG A 454 -17.42 -36.63 10.33
N LYS A 455 -17.57 -37.39 9.24
CA LYS A 455 -17.80 -38.82 9.27
C LYS A 455 -16.55 -39.59 9.74
N GLU A 456 -15.39 -39.29 9.17
CA GLU A 456 -14.12 -39.94 9.53
C GLU A 456 -13.74 -39.67 10.98
N TYR A 457 -13.86 -38.43 11.44
CA TYR A 457 -13.49 -38.04 12.79
C TYR A 457 -14.33 -38.81 13.84
N LYS A 458 -15.65 -38.80 13.68
CA LYS A 458 -16.56 -39.58 14.54
C LYS A 458 -16.23 -41.08 14.58
N LYS A 459 -15.84 -41.63 13.45
CA LYS A 459 -15.45 -43.04 13.35
C LYS A 459 -14.14 -43.35 14.10
N ARG A 460 -13.17 -42.38 14.02
CA ARG A 460 -11.81 -42.57 14.53
C ARG A 460 -11.66 -42.24 16.02
N TYR A 461 -12.26 -41.13 16.46
CA TYR A 461 -12.02 -40.55 17.77
C TYR A 461 -13.20 -40.63 18.73
N LYS A 462 -14.39 -40.97 18.27
CA LYS A 462 -15.65 -40.96 19.04
C LYS A 462 -15.99 -39.60 19.70
N GLU A 463 -15.35 -38.53 19.25
CA GLU A 463 -15.49 -37.16 19.74
C GLU A 463 -16.04 -36.25 18.63
N THR A 464 -16.50 -35.06 19.00
CA THR A 464 -16.86 -34.03 18.05
C THR A 464 -15.62 -33.41 17.42
N GLU A 465 -15.63 -33.26 16.12
CA GLU A 465 -14.53 -32.59 15.41
C GLU A 465 -14.44 -31.10 15.81
N PRO A 466 -13.23 -30.53 15.92
CA PRO A 466 -13.07 -29.14 16.37
C PRO A 466 -13.91 -28.12 15.59
N TYR A 467 -14.11 -28.28 14.27
CA TYR A 467 -14.94 -27.36 13.51
C TYR A 467 -16.45 -27.51 13.85
N THR A 468 -16.94 -28.72 14.25
CA THR A 468 -18.35 -28.91 14.60
C THR A 468 -18.69 -28.27 15.94
N SER A 469 -17.72 -28.11 16.84
CA SER A 469 -17.92 -27.42 18.12
C SER A 469 -18.35 -25.95 17.89
N PHE A 470 -17.88 -25.31 16.84
CA PHE A 470 -18.30 -23.97 16.46
C PHE A 470 -19.82 -23.89 16.21
N PHE A 471 -20.40 -24.88 15.55
CA PHE A 471 -21.85 -24.94 15.27
C PHE A 471 -22.66 -25.43 16.49
N GLU A 472 -22.09 -26.28 17.32
CA GLU A 472 -22.71 -26.72 18.60
C GLU A 472 -22.84 -25.55 19.59
N GLU A 473 -21.97 -24.53 19.50
CA GLU A 473 -22.10 -23.31 20.27
C GLU A 473 -23.37 -22.50 19.92
N ALA A 474 -23.86 -22.60 18.66
CA ALA A 474 -25.09 -21.94 18.26
C ALA A 474 -26.29 -22.38 19.10
N ASP A 475 -26.40 -23.72 19.42
CA ASP A 475 -27.49 -24.26 20.24
C ASP A 475 -27.41 -23.78 21.69
N LYS A 476 -26.18 -23.57 22.21
CA LYS A 476 -25.92 -23.10 23.58
C LYS A 476 -26.16 -21.59 23.72
N LEU A 477 -25.66 -20.82 22.76
CA LEU A 477 -25.63 -19.33 22.80
C LEU A 477 -26.85 -18.69 22.13
N LYS A 478 -27.53 -19.42 21.22
CA LYS A 478 -28.71 -18.95 20.46
C LYS A 478 -28.45 -17.60 19.79
N ASN A 479 -29.26 -16.59 20.06
CA ASN A 479 -29.09 -15.26 19.49
C ASN A 479 -27.79 -14.54 19.94
N ASN A 480 -27.11 -15.04 20.96
CA ASN A 480 -25.81 -14.55 21.40
C ASN A 480 -24.63 -15.23 20.70
N TRP A 481 -24.86 -16.24 19.86
CA TRP A 481 -23.83 -16.80 19.02
C TRP A 481 -23.30 -15.75 18.05
N GLU A 482 -21.97 -15.62 17.98
CA GLU A 482 -21.34 -14.46 17.35
C GLU A 482 -21.77 -14.22 15.89
N PRO A 483 -21.91 -15.24 15.01
CA PRO A 483 -22.44 -15.03 13.67
C PRO A 483 -23.86 -14.45 13.64
N ILE A 484 -24.76 -14.90 14.52
CA ILE A 484 -26.13 -14.40 14.60
C ILE A 484 -26.17 -12.98 15.16
N LYS A 485 -25.44 -12.74 16.25
CA LYS A 485 -25.31 -11.42 16.87
C LYS A 485 -24.80 -10.36 15.90
N GLN A 486 -23.93 -10.75 14.95
CA GLN A 486 -23.43 -9.89 13.89
C GLN A 486 -24.32 -9.87 12.63
N GLY A 487 -25.52 -10.41 12.66
CA GLY A 487 -26.55 -10.26 11.63
C GLY A 487 -26.68 -11.39 10.62
N MET A 488 -25.87 -12.47 10.71
CA MET A 488 -26.08 -13.63 9.84
C MET A 488 -27.46 -14.27 10.11
N PHE A 489 -28.05 -14.87 9.09
CA PHE A 489 -29.39 -15.48 9.15
C PHE A 489 -30.48 -14.48 9.62
N GLY A 490 -30.33 -13.21 9.27
CA GLY A 490 -31.26 -12.15 9.69
C GLY A 490 -31.19 -11.83 11.18
N GLY A 491 -30.11 -12.21 11.87
CA GLY A 491 -29.94 -12.02 13.32
C GLY A 491 -30.80 -12.94 14.18
N SER A 492 -31.30 -14.05 13.63
CA SER A 492 -32.25 -14.96 14.30
C SER A 492 -31.71 -16.39 14.39
N TYR A 493 -31.66 -16.91 15.62
CA TYR A 493 -31.32 -18.30 15.87
C TYR A 493 -32.36 -19.27 15.25
N ASP A 494 -33.64 -18.90 15.25
CA ASP A 494 -34.68 -19.77 14.68
C ASP A 494 -34.49 -19.92 13.16
N ASN A 495 -34.12 -18.85 12.45
CA ASN A 495 -33.78 -18.92 11.03
C ASN A 495 -32.57 -19.83 10.79
N TYR A 496 -31.50 -19.65 11.57
CA TYR A 496 -30.31 -20.51 11.50
C TYR A 496 -30.69 -21.97 11.72
N LYS A 497 -31.45 -22.27 12.79
CA LYS A 497 -31.86 -23.61 13.15
C LYS A 497 -32.68 -24.28 12.04
N GLN A 498 -33.65 -23.58 11.50
CA GLN A 498 -34.46 -24.07 10.38
C GLN A 498 -33.61 -24.46 9.19
N ILE A 499 -32.68 -23.55 8.76
CA ILE A 499 -31.80 -23.82 7.62
C ILE A 499 -30.81 -24.94 7.91
N HIS A 500 -30.27 -25.01 9.13
CA HIS A 500 -29.36 -26.06 9.55
C HIS A 500 -30.04 -27.44 9.51
N GLU A 501 -31.26 -27.56 10.00
CA GLU A 501 -32.05 -28.80 9.96
C GLU A 501 -32.38 -29.22 8.52
N GLN A 502 -32.76 -28.27 7.65
CA GLN A 502 -33.00 -28.55 6.22
C GLN A 502 -31.73 -29.01 5.52
N ALA A 503 -30.58 -28.33 5.79
CA ALA A 503 -29.30 -28.71 5.21
C ALA A 503 -28.86 -30.11 5.68
N GLU A 504 -29.00 -30.45 6.96
CA GLU A 504 -28.70 -31.79 7.48
C GLU A 504 -29.55 -32.87 6.80
N ALA A 505 -30.85 -32.61 6.62
CA ALA A 505 -31.72 -33.53 5.90
C ALA A 505 -31.27 -33.72 4.44
N TYR A 506 -30.91 -32.61 3.77
CA TYR A 506 -30.38 -32.65 2.40
C TYR A 506 -29.06 -33.45 2.34
N TYR A 507 -28.12 -33.20 3.25
CA TYR A 507 -26.85 -33.93 3.30
C TYR A 507 -27.04 -35.42 3.54
N GLN A 508 -28.03 -35.83 4.33
CA GLN A 508 -28.35 -37.26 4.58
C GLN A 508 -28.86 -37.93 3.33
N GLN A 509 -29.72 -37.28 2.55
CA GLN A 509 -30.29 -37.85 1.31
C GLN A 509 -29.20 -38.19 0.27
N TYR A 510 -28.11 -37.40 0.20
CA TYR A 510 -27.02 -37.60 -0.77
C TYR A 510 -25.79 -38.33 -0.17
N ARG A 511 -25.83 -38.77 1.10
CA ARG A 511 -24.78 -39.54 1.74
C ARG A 511 -24.84 -41.04 1.46
N GLU A 512 -25.90 -41.53 0.90
CA GLU A 512 -26.13 -42.97 0.66
C GLU A 512 -25.61 -43.45 -0.70
N TYR A 513 -24.96 -42.55 -1.45
CA TYR A 513 -24.29 -42.86 -2.71
C TYR A 513 -22.73 -42.61 -2.53
#